data_dec5336113346a597e6da2c9c4e6e240
#
_entry.id   dec5336113346a597e6da2c9c4e6e240
#
_cell.length_a   1.000
_cell.length_b   1.000
_cell.length_c   1.000
_cell.angle_alpha   90.00
_cell.angle_beta   90.00
_cell.angle_gamma   90.00
#
_symmetry.space_group_name_H-M   'P 1'
#
loop_
_entity.id
_entity.type
_entity.pdbx_description
1 polymer ?
#
loop_
_entity_poly.entity_id
_entity_poly.type
_entity_poly.pdbx_seq_one_letter_code
_entity_poly.pdbx_strand_id
1 'polypeptide(L)'
;LHCDLKPANVLLDQDRNPRLADFGQARLASEQNPALGTLFFMSPEQADLNAIPDTRWDVYGLGAIMYCLLVGTPPYRSEVTLSKVQDSDSLEDRLAIYRQAIKRAERPSAHRRLPGVDRGLAELIDRCLAVHPRNRFENVQSVLVAIEQLEQARSRKPLRMLGLFAPMALLFVMVVFSWGLYQNSKVRTDEAIKVKSQESNGWAAQFAARSAAERIDMMFESVDRLATGPAFVNMLQKLIDDQRNLGELTSVLNAPANNKSKDAEVLAARQAYIDLDERQEIQTWIESLLTRPDLPSVSSWFVCDSKGLQVASAFSRSGIQSTLGKNYSYRTYFTGLPDDLVTQTDEETRYQVENDPTARQHIKAPHLSAAFASQATGTWKIAFSVPVFREGEFLGILAATVDMGNFVEFSNEPEHFVMLVDGRRGRNRGAILEHPLFDQLRSEGKLLPDDLRLVRVPGEVLDAERSEIEDPLATPSTTKNGSTKRIWLAARSPVQRRLDLSRKSEGSKRTSTGLWVFALEDAEPVLQPVRDLSSEIARLGMLAVGFALSIILGMWWMTIRSWNRSRSRLTKALLPRTYRTTSLEANTSDKTLKFNDPPPDGNG
;
A
#
# COMPACT_ATOMS: atom_id res chain seq x y z
N LEU A 1 6.92 -61.83 51.51
CA LEU A 1 8.25 -61.39 51.96
C LEU A 1 9.29 -62.27 51.35
N HIS A 2 10.29 -61.65 50.69
CA HIS A 2 11.45 -62.38 50.16
C HIS A 2 12.66 -62.31 51.12
N CYS A 3 12.88 -61.18 51.71
CA CYS A 3 13.89 -60.84 52.70
C CYS A 3 15.38 -60.93 52.23
N ASP A 4 15.67 -61.37 51.00
CA ASP A 4 17.02 -61.39 50.40
C ASP A 4 17.02 -60.90 48.96
N LEU A 5 16.43 -59.71 48.74
CA LEU A 5 16.38 -59.07 47.40
C LEU A 5 17.76 -58.48 47.04
N LYS A 6 18.42 -59.12 46.07
CA LYS A 6 19.74 -58.73 45.53
C LYS A 6 19.83 -59.13 44.06
N PRO A 7 20.72 -58.52 43.25
CA PRO A 7 20.86 -58.86 41.83
C PRO A 7 21.10 -60.35 41.56
N ALA A 8 21.82 -61.05 42.43
CA ALA A 8 22.10 -62.49 42.29
C ALA A 8 20.83 -63.37 42.34
N ASN A 9 19.79 -62.90 43.01
CA ASN A 9 18.51 -63.61 43.17
C ASN A 9 17.48 -63.18 42.10
N VAL A 10 17.85 -62.30 41.14
CA VAL A 10 17.03 -61.92 39.98
C VAL A 10 17.63 -62.62 38.76
N LEU A 11 17.01 -63.69 38.33
CA LEU A 11 17.38 -64.42 37.12
C LEU A 11 16.61 -63.89 35.89
N LEU A 12 17.25 -63.92 34.75
CA LEU A 12 16.57 -63.61 33.51
C LEU A 12 16.17 -64.89 32.80
N ASP A 13 14.90 -65.04 32.40
CA ASP A 13 14.47 -66.16 31.60
C ASP A 13 14.94 -66.03 30.14
N GLN A 14 14.56 -66.97 29.27
CA GLN A 14 14.95 -66.95 27.84
C GLN A 14 14.49 -65.69 27.08
N ASP A 15 13.41 -65.14 27.55
CA ASP A 15 12.84 -63.89 26.97
C ASP A 15 13.38 -62.63 27.67
N ARG A 16 14.39 -62.77 28.53
CA ARG A 16 15.00 -61.71 29.37
C ARG A 16 14.03 -61.09 30.38
N ASN A 17 12.97 -61.81 30.77
CA ASN A 17 12.10 -61.34 31.82
C ASN A 17 12.75 -61.68 33.17
N PRO A 18 12.72 -60.73 34.13
CA PRO A 18 13.25 -60.97 35.46
C PRO A 18 12.38 -61.98 36.24
N ARG A 19 12.99 -62.99 36.74
CA ARG A 19 12.39 -64.01 37.62
C ARG A 19 13.09 -63.95 38.95
N LEU A 20 12.29 -63.89 40.01
CA LEU A 20 12.84 -63.90 41.37
C LEU A 20 13.05 -65.31 41.83
N ALA A 21 14.25 -65.59 42.31
CA ALA A 21 14.70 -66.91 42.80
C ALA A 21 15.06 -66.83 44.30
N ASP A 22 15.24 -68.00 44.95
CA ASP A 22 15.70 -68.16 46.32
C ASP A 22 14.78 -67.53 47.38
N PHE A 23 13.52 -68.03 47.44
CA PHE A 23 12.52 -67.62 48.43
C PHE A 23 12.74 -68.29 49.80
N GLY A 24 13.73 -69.21 49.94
CA GLY A 24 13.91 -70.08 51.13
C GLY A 24 14.50 -69.41 52.38
N GLN A 25 14.98 -68.18 52.25
CA GLN A 25 15.81 -67.54 53.30
C GLN A 25 15.03 -66.73 54.36
N ALA A 26 13.71 -66.65 54.27
CA ALA A 26 12.86 -65.77 55.14
C ALA A 26 12.93 -66.17 56.63
N ARG A 27 13.54 -67.34 56.97
CA ARG A 27 13.58 -67.92 58.38
C ARG A 27 14.96 -68.29 58.94
N LEU A 28 16.01 -68.23 58.11
CA LEU A 28 17.32 -68.80 58.50
C LEU A 28 18.50 -67.82 58.40
N ALA A 29 18.27 -66.52 58.58
CA ALA A 29 19.34 -65.53 58.58
C ALA A 29 20.37 -65.70 59.71
N SER A 30 20.13 -66.64 60.63
CA SER A 30 21.02 -66.89 61.77
C SER A 30 22.14 -67.95 61.54
N GLU A 31 22.05 -68.72 60.43
CA GLU A 31 23.00 -69.85 60.24
C GLU A 31 23.93 -69.69 59.00
N GLN A 32 23.77 -68.70 58.15
CA GLN A 32 24.68 -68.54 57.02
C GLN A 32 25.41 -67.18 57.07
N ASN A 33 26.74 -67.25 56.94
CA ASN A 33 27.57 -66.06 56.72
C ASN A 33 27.24 -65.42 55.38
N PRO A 34 26.49 -64.30 55.31
CA PRO A 34 26.16 -63.68 54.04
C PRO A 34 27.45 -63.27 53.35
N ALA A 35 27.53 -63.55 52.04
CA ALA A 35 28.65 -63.05 51.23
C ALA A 35 28.76 -61.53 51.40
N LEU A 36 29.96 -61.01 51.61
CA LEU A 36 30.23 -59.61 51.94
C LEU A 36 29.57 -58.62 51.04
N GLY A 37 29.35 -58.92 49.71
CA GLY A 37 28.65 -58.07 48.76
C GLY A 37 27.14 -58.04 48.98
N THR A 38 26.53 -59.00 49.61
CA THR A 38 25.07 -59.11 49.83
C THR A 38 24.59 -58.17 50.93
N LEU A 39 25.41 -57.80 51.88
CA LEU A 39 25.07 -56.92 53.01
C LEU A 39 24.54 -55.55 52.53
N PHE A 40 25.06 -55.00 51.40
CA PHE A 40 24.70 -53.69 50.94
C PHE A 40 23.31 -53.61 50.29
N PHE A 41 22.62 -54.72 50.07
CA PHE A 41 21.23 -54.81 49.64
C PHE A 41 20.24 -54.99 50.79
N MET A 42 20.76 -55.34 52.00
CA MET A 42 20.02 -55.59 53.21
C MET A 42 19.58 -54.27 53.86
N SER A 43 18.37 -54.22 54.38
CA SER A 43 17.90 -53.04 55.12
C SER A 43 18.62 -52.91 56.50
N PRO A 44 18.80 -51.67 57.02
CA PRO A 44 19.51 -51.46 58.30
C PRO A 44 18.85 -52.17 59.47
N GLU A 45 17.53 -52.27 59.50
CA GLU A 45 16.82 -52.99 60.57
C GLU A 45 16.89 -54.50 60.39
N GLN A 46 17.01 -55.03 59.20
CA GLN A 46 17.21 -56.44 58.93
C GLN A 46 18.58 -56.93 59.46
N ALA A 47 19.56 -56.03 59.54
CA ALA A 47 20.84 -56.31 60.16
C ALA A 47 20.75 -56.40 61.69
N ASP A 48 19.58 -56.36 62.28
CA ASP A 48 19.35 -56.75 63.70
C ASP A 48 18.76 -58.14 63.72
N LEU A 49 19.52 -59.09 64.29
CA LEU A 49 19.13 -60.51 64.34
C LEU A 49 17.82 -60.77 65.12
N ASN A 50 17.41 -59.82 65.97
CA ASN A 50 16.16 -59.88 66.72
C ASN A 50 15.01 -59.20 66.04
N ALA A 51 15.22 -58.62 64.86
CA ALA A 51 14.17 -57.89 64.14
C ALA A 51 13.11 -58.85 63.54
N ILE A 52 11.84 -58.41 63.61
CA ILE A 52 10.72 -59.14 62.98
C ILE A 52 10.66 -58.76 61.48
N PRO A 53 10.64 -59.75 60.59
CA PRO A 53 10.50 -59.47 59.14
C PRO A 53 9.32 -58.58 58.79
N ASP A 54 9.59 -57.53 58.00
CA ASP A 54 8.61 -56.54 57.53
C ASP A 54 8.69 -56.38 55.98
N THR A 55 7.56 -56.12 55.31
CA THR A 55 7.46 -55.90 53.87
C THR A 55 8.39 -54.78 53.40
N ARG A 56 8.74 -53.86 54.27
CA ARG A 56 9.64 -52.75 54.01
C ARG A 56 11.12 -53.14 53.83
N TRP A 57 11.50 -54.40 54.24
CA TRP A 57 12.80 -54.95 53.92
C TRP A 57 12.95 -55.17 52.41
N ASP A 58 11.91 -55.77 51.79
CA ASP A 58 11.87 -55.96 50.34
C ASP A 58 11.81 -54.62 49.58
N VAL A 59 11.12 -53.59 50.11
CA VAL A 59 11.12 -52.22 49.53
C VAL A 59 12.54 -51.66 49.54
N TYR A 60 13.33 -51.85 50.63
CA TYR A 60 14.72 -51.35 50.67
C TYR A 60 15.59 -52.12 49.69
N GLY A 61 15.49 -53.45 49.65
CA GLY A 61 16.23 -54.28 48.70
C GLY A 61 15.95 -53.96 47.27
N LEU A 62 14.66 -53.71 46.93
CA LEU A 62 14.26 -53.21 45.59
C LEU A 62 14.89 -51.85 45.29
N GLY A 63 14.87 -50.91 46.25
CA GLY A 63 15.51 -49.60 46.10
C GLY A 63 17.03 -49.72 45.89
N ALA A 64 17.70 -50.68 46.62
CA ALA A 64 19.12 -50.93 46.45
C ALA A 64 19.45 -51.56 45.08
N ILE A 65 18.61 -52.46 44.57
CA ILE A 65 18.71 -52.98 43.20
C ILE A 65 18.55 -51.86 42.16
N MET A 66 17.51 -51.05 42.27
CA MET A 66 17.27 -49.90 41.33
C MET A 66 18.46 -48.92 41.34
N TYR A 67 18.99 -48.62 42.53
CA TYR A 67 20.17 -47.75 42.64
C TYR A 67 21.38 -48.39 41.97
N CYS A 68 21.65 -49.69 42.30
CA CYS A 68 22.75 -50.42 41.73
C CYS A 68 22.72 -50.56 40.22
N LEU A 69 21.53 -50.76 39.63
CA LEU A 69 21.32 -50.80 38.17
C LEU A 69 21.67 -49.48 37.51
N LEU A 70 21.44 -48.37 38.18
CA LEU A 70 21.72 -47.04 37.65
C LEU A 70 23.19 -46.63 37.85
N VAL A 71 23.77 -46.90 39.06
CA VAL A 71 25.05 -46.35 39.45
C VAL A 71 26.18 -47.38 39.25
N GLY A 72 25.85 -48.66 39.10
CA GLY A 72 26.81 -49.75 38.95
C GLY A 72 27.34 -50.34 40.30
N THR A 73 27.01 -49.66 41.40
CA THR A 73 27.45 -50.12 42.77
C THR A 73 26.27 -50.03 43.74
N PRO A 74 26.16 -50.90 44.73
CA PRO A 74 25.08 -50.82 45.71
C PRO A 74 25.21 -49.58 46.59
N PRO A 75 24.06 -49.08 47.15
CA PRO A 75 24.07 -47.92 48.03
C PRO A 75 24.92 -48.13 49.26
N TYR A 76 25.53 -47.07 49.79
CA TYR A 76 26.33 -47.05 50.99
C TYR A 76 27.62 -47.93 50.95
N ARG A 77 27.96 -48.53 49.82
CA ARG A 77 29.24 -49.29 49.68
C ARG A 77 30.40 -48.29 49.64
N SER A 78 31.30 -48.42 50.59
CA SER A 78 32.57 -47.69 50.59
C SER A 78 33.71 -48.67 50.94
N GLU A 79 34.91 -48.42 50.44
CA GLU A 79 36.09 -49.27 50.73
C GLU A 79 36.36 -49.34 52.22
N VAL A 80 36.16 -48.24 52.96
CA VAL A 80 36.35 -48.20 54.44
C VAL A 80 35.32 -49.07 55.16
N THR A 81 34.07 -49.10 54.70
CA THR A 81 33.05 -49.97 55.31
C THR A 81 33.36 -51.45 55.00
N LEU A 82 33.78 -51.71 53.76
CA LEU A 82 34.09 -53.05 53.29
C LEU A 82 35.25 -53.65 54.07
N SER A 83 36.36 -52.92 54.27
CA SER A 83 37.50 -53.43 55.06
C SER A 83 37.11 -53.70 56.51
N LYS A 84 36.40 -52.81 57.18
CA LYS A 84 35.94 -53.01 58.55
C LYS A 84 35.04 -54.26 58.75
N VAL A 85 34.18 -54.51 57.75
CA VAL A 85 33.32 -55.71 57.78
C VAL A 85 34.10 -56.97 57.47
N GLN A 86 35.16 -56.90 56.65
CA GLN A 86 36.05 -58.00 56.34
C GLN A 86 36.92 -58.42 57.53
N ASP A 87 37.41 -57.44 58.27
CA ASP A 87 38.34 -57.66 59.42
C ASP A 87 37.61 -58.14 60.69
N SER A 88 36.29 -58.29 60.65
CA SER A 88 35.47 -58.73 61.80
C SER A 88 35.24 -60.20 61.80
N ASP A 89 35.44 -60.81 62.94
CA ASP A 89 35.44 -62.29 63.17
C ASP A 89 34.00 -62.83 63.32
N SER A 90 33.08 -62.06 63.82
CA SER A 90 31.69 -62.50 64.04
C SER A 90 30.68 -61.95 63.11
N LEU A 91 29.61 -62.70 62.85
CA LEU A 91 28.47 -62.20 62.04
C LEU A 91 27.78 -61.02 62.73
N GLU A 92 27.62 -61.07 64.04
CA GLU A 92 26.99 -59.97 64.80
C GLU A 92 27.75 -58.65 64.66
N ASP A 93 29.07 -58.72 64.77
CA ASP A 93 29.92 -57.54 64.62
C ASP A 93 29.86 -56.98 63.21
N ARG A 94 29.87 -57.81 62.17
CA ARG A 94 29.69 -57.41 60.75
C ARG A 94 28.39 -56.68 60.53
N LEU A 95 27.27 -57.18 61.02
CA LEU A 95 25.94 -56.57 60.91
C LEU A 95 25.88 -55.30 61.75
N ALA A 96 26.49 -55.24 62.94
CA ALA A 96 26.53 -54.01 63.74
C ALA A 96 27.33 -52.89 63.05
N ILE A 97 28.51 -53.20 62.47
CA ILE A 97 29.33 -52.25 61.68
C ILE A 97 28.55 -51.75 60.50
N TYR A 98 27.91 -52.61 59.71
CA TYR A 98 27.10 -52.27 58.58
C TYR A 98 25.92 -51.32 58.96
N ARG A 99 25.15 -51.66 59.98
CA ARG A 99 24.05 -50.88 60.52
C ARG A 99 24.51 -49.50 60.99
N GLN A 100 25.64 -49.40 61.63
CA GLN A 100 26.20 -48.14 62.09
C GLN A 100 26.71 -47.27 60.92
N ALA A 101 27.34 -47.93 59.92
CA ALA A 101 27.78 -47.22 58.70
C ALA A 101 26.64 -46.58 57.99
N ILE A 102 25.51 -47.24 57.76
CA ILE A 102 24.32 -46.66 57.09
C ILE A 102 23.69 -45.51 57.90
N LYS A 103 23.62 -45.67 59.24
CA LYS A 103 23.04 -44.62 60.10
C LYS A 103 23.86 -43.33 60.10
N ARG A 104 25.17 -43.40 59.89
CA ARG A 104 26.12 -42.29 59.92
C ARG A 104 26.39 -41.69 58.51
N ALA A 105 26.19 -42.48 57.46
CA ALA A 105 26.50 -42.08 56.11
C ALA A 105 25.49 -41.06 55.59
N GLU A 106 25.93 -40.18 54.68
CA GLU A 106 25.06 -39.33 53.88
C GLU A 106 24.20 -40.19 52.93
N ARG A 107 23.02 -39.68 52.59
CA ARG A 107 22.14 -40.42 51.68
C ARG A 107 22.80 -40.57 50.30
N PRO A 108 22.72 -41.74 49.67
CA PRO A 108 23.27 -41.98 48.37
C PRO A 108 22.59 -41.03 47.33
N SER A 109 23.36 -40.20 46.63
CA SER A 109 22.84 -39.21 45.71
C SER A 109 23.35 -39.36 44.29
N ALA A 110 24.24 -40.35 44.00
CA ALA A 110 24.86 -40.50 42.68
C ALA A 110 23.83 -40.71 41.54
N HIS A 111 22.77 -41.47 41.79
CA HIS A 111 21.69 -41.73 40.83
C HIS A 111 20.96 -40.46 40.37
N ARG A 112 20.96 -39.39 41.18
CA ARG A 112 20.31 -38.10 40.84
C ARG A 112 21.03 -37.32 39.77
N ARG A 113 22.31 -37.62 39.52
CA ARG A 113 23.17 -36.90 38.55
C ARG A 113 23.26 -37.62 37.21
N LEU A 114 22.64 -38.77 37.06
CA LEU A 114 22.72 -39.58 35.84
C LEU A 114 21.77 -39.06 34.78
N PRO A 115 22.22 -38.95 33.51
CA PRO A 115 21.35 -38.60 32.40
C PRO A 115 20.24 -39.66 32.26
N GLY A 116 18.99 -39.16 32.06
CA GLY A 116 17.81 -40.03 31.97
C GLY A 116 17.09 -40.34 33.28
N VAL A 117 17.69 -40.05 34.43
CA VAL A 117 17.03 -40.16 35.74
C VAL A 117 16.33 -38.85 36.05
N ASP A 118 15.00 -38.83 35.90
CA ASP A 118 14.21 -37.65 36.28
C ASP A 118 14.03 -37.57 37.81
N ARG A 119 13.61 -36.38 38.26
CA ARG A 119 13.40 -36.09 39.68
C ARG A 119 12.42 -37.06 40.35
N GLY A 120 11.37 -37.51 39.63
CA GLY A 120 10.38 -38.43 40.17
C GLY A 120 10.95 -39.81 40.45
N LEU A 121 11.74 -40.36 39.52
CA LEU A 121 12.42 -41.62 39.69
C LEU A 121 13.48 -41.54 40.83
N ALA A 122 14.23 -40.43 40.85
CA ALA A 122 15.21 -40.22 41.91
C ALA A 122 14.55 -40.16 43.30
N GLU A 123 13.45 -39.43 43.47
CA GLU A 123 12.71 -39.35 44.73
C GLU A 123 12.09 -40.71 45.14
N LEU A 124 11.66 -41.50 44.16
CA LEU A 124 11.17 -42.84 44.42
C LEU A 124 12.25 -43.76 45.00
N ILE A 125 13.45 -43.77 44.37
CA ILE A 125 14.60 -44.55 44.85
C ILE A 125 15.03 -44.08 46.25
N ASP A 126 15.13 -42.78 46.48
CA ASP A 126 15.45 -42.23 47.79
C ASP A 126 14.47 -42.65 48.88
N ARG A 127 13.20 -42.72 48.54
CA ARG A 127 12.15 -43.15 49.46
C ARG A 127 12.25 -44.64 49.77
N CYS A 128 12.58 -45.48 48.79
CA CYS A 128 12.85 -46.88 49.01
C CYS A 128 14.07 -47.10 49.95
N LEU A 129 15.14 -46.30 49.74
CA LEU A 129 16.39 -46.37 50.52
C LEU A 129 16.36 -45.59 51.84
N ALA A 130 15.21 -45.05 52.25
CA ALA A 130 15.14 -44.33 53.52
C ALA A 130 15.60 -45.21 54.70
N VAL A 131 16.50 -44.67 55.57
CA VAL A 131 17.09 -45.42 56.71
C VAL A 131 15.98 -45.88 57.65
N HIS A 132 14.99 -45.03 57.96
CA HIS A 132 13.85 -45.40 58.80
C HIS A 132 12.74 -46.09 58.01
N PRO A 133 12.29 -47.30 58.35
CA PRO A 133 11.26 -48.05 57.65
C PRO A 133 9.93 -47.24 57.45
N ARG A 134 9.54 -46.43 58.44
CA ARG A 134 8.32 -45.59 58.39
C ARG A 134 8.35 -44.58 57.31
N ASN A 135 9.51 -44.20 56.78
CA ASN A 135 9.69 -43.25 55.72
C ASN A 135 9.71 -43.91 54.33
N ARG A 136 9.68 -45.23 54.23
CA ARG A 136 9.62 -46.02 53.00
C ARG A 136 8.17 -46.17 52.52
N PHE A 137 8.00 -46.77 51.37
CA PHE A 137 6.72 -47.31 50.96
C PHE A 137 6.30 -48.46 51.87
N GLU A 138 5.00 -48.68 52.06
CA GLU A 138 4.49 -49.70 52.96
C GLU A 138 4.80 -51.15 52.49
N ASN A 139 4.83 -51.30 51.14
CA ASN A 139 5.13 -52.60 50.50
C ASN A 139 5.56 -52.33 49.03
N VAL A 140 6.01 -53.40 48.34
CA VAL A 140 6.45 -53.34 46.93
C VAL A 140 5.29 -52.92 45.96
N GLN A 141 4.02 -53.28 46.27
CA GLN A 141 2.87 -52.89 45.48
C GLN A 141 2.73 -51.37 45.46
N SER A 142 2.96 -50.69 46.56
CA SER A 142 2.96 -49.22 46.63
C SER A 142 4.08 -48.58 45.79
N VAL A 143 5.23 -49.26 45.66
CA VAL A 143 6.32 -48.84 44.76
C VAL A 143 5.88 -48.97 43.30
N LEU A 144 5.23 -50.11 42.93
CA LEU A 144 4.75 -50.34 41.56
C LEU A 144 3.73 -49.29 41.15
N VAL A 145 2.75 -48.96 41.97
CA VAL A 145 1.77 -47.90 41.73
C VAL A 145 2.46 -46.53 41.50
N ALA A 146 3.52 -46.26 42.28
CA ALA A 146 4.25 -45.00 42.09
C ALA A 146 5.04 -44.97 40.76
N ILE A 147 5.62 -46.10 40.32
CA ILE A 147 6.27 -46.24 39.02
C ILE A 147 5.25 -46.02 37.87
N GLU A 148 4.09 -46.71 37.91
CA GLU A 148 3.05 -46.55 36.91
C GLU A 148 2.54 -45.08 36.79
N GLN A 149 2.39 -44.39 37.93
CA GLN A 149 2.05 -42.98 37.93
C GLN A 149 3.12 -42.11 37.29
N LEU A 150 4.40 -42.42 37.47
CA LEU A 150 5.50 -41.71 36.82
C LEU A 150 5.50 -41.94 35.30
N GLU A 151 5.27 -43.16 34.84
CA GLU A 151 5.18 -43.50 33.42
C GLU A 151 3.98 -42.80 32.74
N GLN A 152 2.81 -42.83 33.36
CA GLN A 152 1.63 -42.11 32.85
C GLN A 152 1.85 -40.61 32.79
N ALA A 153 2.60 -40.02 33.73
CA ALA A 153 2.94 -38.61 33.71
C ALA A 153 3.92 -38.27 32.58
N ARG A 154 4.83 -39.19 32.23
CA ARG A 154 5.78 -39.05 31.12
C ARG A 154 5.09 -39.13 29.77
N SER A 155 4.23 -40.09 29.53
CA SER A 155 3.54 -40.32 28.26
C SER A 155 2.62 -39.18 27.87
N ARG A 156 2.06 -38.46 28.83
CA ARG A 156 1.13 -37.32 28.59
C ARG A 156 1.84 -35.99 28.35
N LYS A 157 3.14 -35.86 28.53
CA LYS A 157 3.90 -34.61 28.33
C LYS A 157 3.84 -34.11 26.89
N PRO A 158 4.14 -34.91 25.83
CA PRO A 158 4.13 -34.41 24.45
C PRO A 158 2.72 -34.00 23.99
N LEU A 159 1.68 -34.75 24.38
CA LEU A 159 0.30 -34.45 24.01
C LEU A 159 -0.18 -33.13 24.64
N ARG A 160 0.25 -32.82 25.86
CA ARG A 160 -0.06 -31.56 26.55
C ARG A 160 0.65 -30.37 25.90
N MET A 161 1.92 -30.56 25.48
CA MET A 161 2.66 -29.54 24.73
C MET A 161 1.98 -29.22 23.38
N LEU A 162 1.55 -30.25 22.65
CA LEU A 162 0.86 -30.09 21.41
C LEU A 162 -0.45 -29.31 21.60
N GLY A 163 -1.26 -29.68 22.62
CA GLY A 163 -2.50 -28.96 22.98
C GLY A 163 -2.26 -27.51 23.40
N LEU A 164 -1.07 -27.17 23.88
CA LEU A 164 -0.72 -25.81 24.28
C LEU A 164 -0.29 -24.94 23.09
N PHE A 165 0.52 -25.47 22.18
CA PHE A 165 1.12 -24.70 21.08
C PHE A 165 0.32 -24.77 19.77
N ALA A 166 -0.40 -25.86 19.51
CA ALA A 166 -1.15 -26.01 18.26
C ALA A 166 -2.20 -24.90 18.01
N PRO A 167 -3.01 -24.47 18.99
CA PRO A 167 -3.97 -23.39 18.78
C PRO A 167 -3.29 -22.05 18.44
N MET A 168 -2.14 -21.76 19.06
CA MET A 168 -1.37 -20.56 18.75
C MET A 168 -0.77 -20.59 17.35
N ALA A 169 -0.19 -21.74 16.95
CA ALA A 169 0.35 -21.92 15.62
C ALA A 169 -0.74 -21.77 14.55
N LEU A 170 -1.91 -22.38 14.78
CA LEU A 170 -3.06 -22.26 13.89
C LEU A 170 -3.54 -20.82 13.77
N LEU A 171 -3.69 -20.11 14.90
CA LEU A 171 -4.07 -18.70 14.91
C LEU A 171 -3.06 -17.85 14.14
N PHE A 172 -1.77 -18.07 14.35
CA PHE A 172 -0.70 -17.36 13.63
C PHE A 172 -0.82 -17.56 12.11
N VAL A 173 -0.97 -18.82 11.67
CA VAL A 173 -1.15 -19.14 10.25
C VAL A 173 -2.41 -18.46 9.68
N MET A 174 -3.53 -18.51 10.40
CA MET A 174 -4.77 -17.86 9.99
C MET A 174 -4.61 -16.34 9.87
N VAL A 175 -3.93 -15.69 10.82
CA VAL A 175 -3.69 -14.24 10.78
C VAL A 175 -2.82 -13.86 9.59
N VAL A 176 -1.72 -14.58 9.37
CA VAL A 176 -0.81 -14.33 8.22
C VAL A 176 -1.54 -14.52 6.89
N PHE A 177 -2.30 -15.61 6.77
CA PHE A 177 -3.06 -15.92 5.55
C PHE A 177 -4.16 -14.88 5.30
N SER A 178 -4.93 -14.52 6.33
CA SER A 178 -5.98 -13.50 6.23
C SER A 178 -5.41 -12.13 5.90
N TRP A 179 -4.26 -11.78 6.47
CA TRP A 179 -3.55 -10.54 6.12
C TRP A 179 -3.11 -10.52 4.66
N GLY A 180 -2.56 -11.63 4.16
CA GLY A 180 -2.18 -11.76 2.75
C GLY A 180 -3.37 -11.63 1.80
N LEU A 181 -4.50 -12.27 2.11
CA LEU A 181 -5.74 -12.15 1.34
C LEU A 181 -6.29 -10.72 1.37
N TYR A 182 -6.29 -10.08 2.54
CA TYR A 182 -6.73 -8.70 2.70
C TYR A 182 -5.91 -7.74 1.84
N GLN A 183 -4.58 -7.81 1.89
CA GLN A 183 -3.70 -6.96 1.09
C GLN A 183 -3.90 -7.18 -0.42
N ASN A 184 -3.99 -8.43 -0.85
CA ASN A 184 -4.23 -8.75 -2.26
C ASN A 184 -5.61 -8.27 -2.74
N SER A 185 -6.65 -8.43 -1.91
CA SER A 185 -8.00 -7.96 -2.22
C SER A 185 -8.05 -6.44 -2.32
N LYS A 186 -7.40 -5.73 -1.39
CA LYS A 186 -7.33 -4.26 -1.40
C LYS A 186 -6.72 -3.73 -2.70
N VAL A 187 -5.54 -4.24 -3.08
CA VAL A 187 -4.86 -3.80 -4.31
C VAL A 187 -5.74 -4.04 -5.54
N ARG A 188 -6.33 -5.23 -5.66
CA ARG A 188 -7.20 -5.56 -6.81
C ARG A 188 -8.47 -4.70 -6.87
N THR A 189 -9.03 -4.36 -5.71
CA THR A 189 -10.24 -3.54 -5.65
C THR A 189 -9.92 -2.10 -6.02
N ASP A 190 -8.82 -1.54 -5.50
CA ASP A 190 -8.35 -0.21 -5.86
C ASP A 190 -8.10 -0.09 -7.37
N GLU A 191 -7.40 -1.05 -7.98
CA GLU A 191 -7.17 -1.10 -9.41
C GLU A 191 -8.47 -1.23 -10.23
N ALA A 192 -9.37 -2.11 -9.82
CA ALA A 192 -10.64 -2.31 -10.52
C ALA A 192 -11.51 -1.04 -10.52
N ILE A 193 -11.53 -0.32 -9.41
CA ILE A 193 -12.28 0.94 -9.29
C ILE A 193 -11.63 2.03 -10.15
N LYS A 194 -10.30 2.16 -10.12
CA LYS A 194 -9.58 3.10 -10.98
C LYS A 194 -9.87 2.85 -12.46
N VAL A 195 -9.79 1.60 -12.89
CA VAL A 195 -10.09 1.22 -14.28
C VAL A 195 -11.53 1.56 -14.64
N LYS A 196 -12.50 1.28 -13.77
CA LYS A 196 -13.91 1.58 -14.01
C LYS A 196 -14.17 3.09 -14.06
N SER A 197 -13.55 3.88 -13.17
CA SER A 197 -13.62 5.34 -13.21
C SER A 197 -13.02 5.88 -14.51
N GLN A 198 -11.85 5.40 -14.91
CA GLN A 198 -11.23 5.78 -16.17
C GLN A 198 -12.06 5.37 -17.40
N GLU A 199 -12.82 4.28 -17.35
CA GLU A 199 -13.81 3.94 -18.39
C GLU A 199 -14.93 4.96 -18.47
N SER A 200 -15.49 5.33 -17.32
CA SER A 200 -16.50 6.38 -17.22
C SER A 200 -15.97 7.71 -17.78
N ASN A 201 -14.76 8.09 -17.38
CA ASN A 201 -14.08 9.27 -17.90
C ASN A 201 -13.83 9.18 -19.41
N GLY A 202 -13.58 7.99 -19.94
CA GLY A 202 -13.49 7.75 -21.38
C GLY A 202 -14.78 8.10 -22.14
N TRP A 203 -15.93 7.73 -21.60
CA TRP A 203 -17.23 8.13 -22.15
C TRP A 203 -17.46 9.64 -22.05
N ALA A 204 -17.14 10.25 -20.90
CA ALA A 204 -17.22 11.68 -20.69
C ALA A 204 -16.32 12.45 -21.67
N ALA A 205 -15.07 12.00 -21.84
CA ALA A 205 -14.14 12.57 -22.81
C ALA A 205 -14.64 12.47 -24.26
N GLN A 206 -15.25 11.32 -24.64
CA GLN A 206 -15.84 11.16 -25.97
C GLN A 206 -17.03 12.09 -26.19
N PHE A 207 -17.90 12.23 -25.19
CA PHE A 207 -19.05 13.16 -25.30
C PHE A 207 -18.55 14.59 -25.42
N ALA A 208 -17.63 15.03 -24.57
CA ALA A 208 -17.07 16.37 -24.63
C ALA A 208 -16.28 16.63 -25.93
N ALA A 209 -15.56 15.61 -26.44
CA ALA A 209 -14.88 15.69 -27.73
C ALA A 209 -15.86 15.86 -28.91
N ARG A 210 -17.04 15.24 -28.83
CA ARG A 210 -18.10 15.46 -29.84
C ARG A 210 -18.66 16.89 -29.78
N SER A 211 -18.95 17.40 -28.58
CA SER A 211 -19.39 18.80 -28.40
C SER A 211 -18.35 19.79 -28.90
N ALA A 212 -17.06 19.56 -28.59
CA ALA A 212 -15.97 20.37 -29.13
C ALA A 212 -15.91 20.29 -30.66
N ALA A 213 -16.06 19.12 -31.24
CA ALA A 213 -16.08 18.93 -32.69
C ALA A 213 -17.25 19.65 -33.36
N GLU A 214 -18.45 19.57 -32.79
CA GLU A 214 -19.63 20.29 -33.30
C GLU A 214 -19.45 21.81 -33.26
N ARG A 215 -18.85 22.31 -32.18
CA ARG A 215 -18.51 23.74 -32.08
C ARG A 215 -17.48 24.15 -33.13
N ILE A 216 -16.45 23.36 -33.37
CA ILE A 216 -15.43 23.58 -34.39
C ILE A 216 -16.07 23.55 -35.78
N ASP A 217 -16.90 22.56 -36.06
CA ASP A 217 -17.61 22.44 -37.35
C ASP A 217 -18.51 23.64 -37.59
N MET A 218 -19.27 24.08 -36.59
CA MET A 218 -20.12 25.28 -36.65
C MET A 218 -19.31 26.57 -36.97
N MET A 219 -18.16 26.72 -36.29
CA MET A 219 -17.27 27.85 -36.52
C MET A 219 -16.74 27.84 -37.95
N PHE A 220 -16.23 26.72 -38.44
CA PHE A 220 -15.75 26.61 -39.81
C PHE A 220 -16.87 26.80 -40.85
N GLU A 221 -18.05 26.22 -40.64
CA GLU A 221 -19.20 26.38 -41.53
C GLU A 221 -19.59 27.85 -41.64
N SER A 222 -19.55 28.59 -40.53
CA SER A 222 -19.85 30.02 -40.50
C SER A 222 -18.80 30.85 -41.23
N VAL A 223 -17.50 30.60 -40.99
CA VAL A 223 -16.42 31.33 -41.67
C VAL A 223 -16.36 30.97 -43.15
N ASP A 224 -16.53 29.69 -43.52
CA ASP A 224 -16.50 29.22 -44.90
C ASP A 224 -17.64 29.82 -45.74
N ARG A 225 -18.87 29.82 -45.20
CA ARG A 225 -20.04 30.44 -45.83
C ARG A 225 -19.80 31.93 -46.12
N LEU A 226 -19.14 32.66 -45.22
CA LEU A 226 -18.81 34.06 -45.41
C LEU A 226 -17.66 34.26 -46.40
N ALA A 227 -16.61 33.42 -46.29
CA ALA A 227 -15.41 33.48 -47.15
C ALA A 227 -15.72 33.17 -48.63
N THR A 228 -16.70 32.29 -48.89
CA THR A 228 -17.13 31.91 -50.25
C THR A 228 -18.29 32.78 -50.77
N GLY A 229 -18.78 33.70 -49.95
CA GLY A 229 -19.88 34.61 -50.33
C GLY A 229 -19.47 35.55 -51.45
N PRO A 230 -20.25 35.63 -52.57
CA PRO A 230 -19.89 36.47 -53.78
C PRO A 230 -19.65 37.94 -53.47
N ALA A 231 -20.39 38.49 -52.50
CA ALA A 231 -20.23 39.89 -52.10
C ALA A 231 -18.85 40.14 -51.48
N PHE A 232 -18.43 39.29 -50.56
CA PHE A 232 -17.13 39.42 -49.90
C PHE A 232 -15.96 39.15 -50.86
N VAL A 233 -16.08 38.13 -51.71
CA VAL A 233 -15.04 37.80 -52.72
C VAL A 233 -14.84 38.97 -53.66
N ASN A 234 -15.93 39.62 -54.12
CA ASN A 234 -15.84 40.77 -54.99
C ASN A 234 -15.24 42.04 -54.33
N MET A 235 -15.59 42.31 -53.04
CA MET A 235 -14.97 43.39 -52.28
C MET A 235 -13.45 43.15 -52.10
N LEU A 236 -13.04 41.93 -51.78
CA LEU A 236 -11.63 41.62 -51.61
C LEU A 236 -10.82 41.65 -52.89
N GLN A 237 -11.42 41.20 -54.00
CA GLN A 237 -10.82 41.33 -55.35
C GLN A 237 -10.60 42.79 -55.76
N LYS A 238 -11.59 43.64 -55.55
CA LYS A 238 -11.51 45.08 -55.87
C LYS A 238 -10.36 45.75 -55.13
N LEU A 239 -10.22 45.44 -53.81
CA LEU A 239 -9.09 45.95 -53.03
C LEU A 239 -7.75 45.49 -53.59
N ILE A 240 -7.62 44.20 -53.97
CA ILE A 240 -6.37 43.64 -54.49
C ILE A 240 -5.99 44.27 -55.83
N ASP A 241 -6.97 44.53 -56.69
CA ASP A 241 -6.75 45.21 -57.98
C ASP A 241 -6.26 46.65 -57.78
N ASP A 242 -6.81 47.37 -56.78
CA ASP A 242 -6.32 48.69 -56.39
C ASP A 242 -4.94 48.68 -55.76
N GLN A 243 -4.64 47.67 -54.90
CA GLN A 243 -3.31 47.48 -54.32
C GLN A 243 -2.23 47.24 -55.39
N ARG A 244 -2.56 46.59 -56.51
CA ARG A 244 -1.64 46.44 -57.65
C ARG A 244 -1.24 47.78 -58.23
N ASN A 245 -2.14 48.80 -58.20
CA ASN A 245 -1.89 50.17 -58.63
C ASN A 245 -1.05 50.99 -57.62
N LEU A 246 -1.04 50.55 -56.32
CA LEU A 246 -0.34 51.18 -55.20
C LEU A 246 0.96 50.42 -54.82
N GLY A 247 1.70 49.84 -55.80
CA GLY A 247 2.77 48.92 -55.62
C GLY A 247 3.88 49.34 -54.62
N GLU A 248 4.24 50.63 -54.59
CA GLU A 248 5.27 51.13 -53.65
C GLU A 248 4.74 51.14 -52.21
N LEU A 249 3.49 51.55 -51.97
CA LEU A 249 2.90 51.62 -50.63
C LEU A 249 2.80 50.25 -49.98
N THR A 250 2.36 49.25 -50.73
CA THR A 250 2.21 47.88 -50.22
C THR A 250 3.53 47.14 -50.08
N SER A 251 4.57 47.50 -50.82
CA SER A 251 5.90 46.88 -50.72
C SER A 251 6.54 47.12 -49.35
N VAL A 252 6.39 48.32 -48.79
CA VAL A 252 6.89 48.70 -47.48
C VAL A 252 6.20 47.93 -46.37
N LEU A 253 4.90 47.60 -46.50
CA LEU A 253 4.09 46.96 -45.49
C LEU A 253 4.18 45.43 -45.52
N ASN A 254 4.66 44.83 -46.61
CA ASN A 254 4.63 43.39 -46.83
C ASN A 254 5.63 42.59 -45.96
N ALA A 255 6.64 43.25 -45.35
CA ALA A 255 7.56 42.57 -44.47
C ALA A 255 7.00 42.41 -43.05
N PRO A 256 6.95 41.19 -42.50
CA PRO A 256 6.44 40.95 -41.14
C PRO A 256 7.18 41.72 -40.04
N ALA A 257 8.48 42.01 -40.25
CA ALA A 257 9.28 42.80 -39.34
C ALA A 257 8.79 44.23 -39.15
N ASN A 258 8.13 44.79 -40.18
CA ASN A 258 7.60 46.15 -40.15
C ASN A 258 6.44 46.35 -39.18
N ASN A 259 5.85 45.26 -38.66
CA ASN A 259 4.81 45.30 -37.62
C ASN A 259 5.23 46.05 -36.36
N LYS A 260 6.51 46.04 -36.01
CA LYS A 260 7.10 46.70 -34.83
C LYS A 260 7.82 47.99 -35.16
N SER A 261 7.99 48.32 -36.44
CA SER A 261 8.71 49.51 -36.85
C SER A 261 7.97 50.78 -36.44
N LYS A 262 8.73 51.71 -35.85
CA LYS A 262 8.29 53.08 -35.57
C LYS A 262 8.80 54.05 -36.64
N ASP A 263 9.32 53.52 -37.76
CA ASP A 263 9.82 54.27 -38.86
C ASP A 263 8.71 55.16 -39.46
N ALA A 264 9.01 56.42 -39.75
CA ALA A 264 8.02 57.39 -40.22
C ALA A 264 7.45 56.97 -41.57
N GLU A 265 8.24 56.38 -42.45
CA GLU A 265 7.80 55.87 -43.74
C GLU A 265 6.81 54.72 -43.61
N VAL A 266 7.08 53.74 -42.72
CA VAL A 266 6.20 52.62 -42.43
C VAL A 266 4.86 53.10 -41.80
N LEU A 267 4.95 54.08 -40.92
CA LEU A 267 3.75 54.65 -40.28
C LEU A 267 2.90 55.41 -41.26
N ALA A 268 3.54 56.21 -42.14
CA ALA A 268 2.84 56.94 -43.21
C ALA A 268 2.18 55.97 -44.23
N ALA A 269 2.91 54.95 -44.66
CA ALA A 269 2.40 53.91 -45.54
C ALA A 269 1.20 53.17 -44.92
N ARG A 270 1.28 52.86 -43.60
CA ARG A 270 0.18 52.21 -42.88
C ARG A 270 -1.06 53.11 -42.79
N GLN A 271 -0.87 54.40 -42.53
CA GLN A 271 -1.97 55.32 -42.46
C GLN A 271 -2.65 55.51 -43.86
N ALA A 272 -1.85 55.67 -44.88
CA ALA A 272 -2.37 55.77 -46.27
C ALA A 272 -3.16 54.50 -46.68
N TYR A 273 -2.65 53.29 -46.21
CA TYR A 273 -3.38 52.05 -46.45
C TYR A 273 -4.69 51.97 -45.67
N ILE A 274 -4.73 52.49 -44.44
CA ILE A 274 -5.95 52.52 -43.61
C ILE A 274 -7.04 53.45 -44.27
N ASP A 275 -6.67 54.50 -44.94
CA ASP A 275 -7.55 55.48 -45.49
C ASP A 275 -8.11 55.09 -46.87
N LEU A 276 -7.78 53.95 -47.46
CA LEU A 276 -8.30 53.42 -48.71
C LEU A 276 -9.82 53.15 -48.62
N ASP A 277 -10.60 53.65 -49.56
CA ASP A 277 -12.06 53.50 -49.60
C ASP A 277 -12.50 52.05 -49.75
N GLU A 278 -11.84 51.26 -50.58
CA GLU A 278 -12.12 49.86 -50.82
C GLU A 278 -11.86 49.01 -49.55
N ARG A 279 -10.86 49.40 -48.80
CA ARG A 279 -10.59 48.78 -47.50
C ARG A 279 -11.66 49.10 -46.45
N GLN A 280 -12.16 50.35 -46.47
CA GLN A 280 -13.25 50.81 -45.57
C GLN A 280 -14.54 50.04 -45.79
N GLU A 281 -14.85 49.72 -47.06
CA GLU A 281 -16.00 48.86 -47.39
C GLU A 281 -15.94 47.52 -46.73
N ILE A 282 -14.77 46.86 -46.78
CA ILE A 282 -14.53 45.57 -46.09
C ILE A 282 -14.54 45.73 -44.55
N GLN A 283 -14.01 46.84 -44.01
CA GLN A 283 -14.03 47.15 -42.60
C GLN A 283 -15.47 47.25 -42.06
N THR A 284 -16.34 48.01 -42.76
CA THR A 284 -17.74 48.16 -42.39
C THR A 284 -18.47 46.81 -42.43
N TRP A 285 -18.18 46.00 -43.44
CA TRP A 285 -18.79 44.71 -43.59
C TRP A 285 -18.34 43.77 -42.41
N ILE A 286 -17.07 43.71 -42.07
CA ILE A 286 -16.57 42.83 -41.02
C ILE A 286 -17.06 43.25 -39.61
N GLU A 287 -17.23 44.56 -39.38
CA GLU A 287 -17.81 45.09 -38.15
C GLU A 287 -19.26 44.66 -37.98
N SER A 288 -20.02 44.59 -39.08
CA SER A 288 -21.40 44.12 -39.06
C SER A 288 -21.52 42.66 -38.61
N LEU A 289 -20.48 41.82 -38.79
CA LEU A 289 -20.50 40.42 -38.41
C LEU A 289 -20.59 40.23 -36.90
N LEU A 290 -20.08 41.18 -36.09
CA LEU A 290 -20.14 41.10 -34.63
C LEU A 290 -21.55 41.15 -34.05
N THR A 291 -22.48 41.77 -34.77
CA THR A 291 -23.87 41.99 -34.33
C THR A 291 -24.86 41.01 -34.96
N ARG A 292 -24.39 40.12 -35.83
CA ARG A 292 -25.24 39.14 -36.51
C ARG A 292 -25.63 37.99 -35.63
N PRO A 293 -26.92 37.75 -35.35
CA PRO A 293 -27.38 36.71 -34.45
C PRO A 293 -27.25 35.27 -35.01
N ASP A 294 -27.09 35.16 -36.34
CA ASP A 294 -26.91 33.86 -37.04
C ASP A 294 -25.46 33.36 -37.01
N LEU A 295 -24.53 34.14 -36.44
CA LEU A 295 -23.12 33.78 -36.33
C LEU A 295 -22.75 33.43 -34.89
N PRO A 296 -21.80 32.51 -34.70
CA PRO A 296 -21.30 32.20 -33.37
C PRO A 296 -20.58 33.38 -32.74
N SER A 297 -20.65 33.50 -31.41
CA SER A 297 -19.90 34.51 -30.67
C SER A 297 -18.38 34.26 -30.81
N VAL A 298 -17.65 35.32 -31.18
CA VAL A 298 -16.21 35.31 -31.41
C VAL A 298 -15.54 36.50 -30.73
N SER A 299 -14.24 36.39 -30.51
CA SER A 299 -13.44 37.48 -29.92
C SER A 299 -13.06 38.53 -30.98
N SER A 300 -12.84 38.12 -32.21
CA SER A 300 -12.60 39.02 -33.32
C SER A 300 -12.81 38.33 -34.67
N TRP A 301 -13.13 39.14 -35.68
CA TRP A 301 -13.04 38.81 -37.10
C TRP A 301 -11.89 39.56 -37.73
N PHE A 302 -11.20 38.97 -38.70
CA PHE A 302 -10.20 39.67 -39.48
C PHE A 302 -10.05 39.08 -40.89
N VAL A 303 -9.54 39.91 -41.78
CA VAL A 303 -9.23 39.58 -43.17
C VAL A 303 -7.75 39.89 -43.40
N CYS A 304 -7.03 38.98 -44.06
CA CYS A 304 -5.72 39.25 -44.62
C CYS A 304 -5.77 39.05 -46.15
N ASP A 305 -5.03 39.87 -46.88
CA ASP A 305 -4.83 39.71 -48.32
C ASP A 305 -3.92 38.50 -48.67
N SER A 306 -3.68 38.30 -49.96
CA SER A 306 -2.85 37.18 -50.46
C SER A 306 -1.38 37.24 -50.00
N LYS A 307 -0.89 38.36 -49.49
CA LYS A 307 0.47 38.57 -48.95
C LYS A 307 0.49 38.54 -47.42
N GLY A 308 -0.65 38.34 -46.75
CA GLY A 308 -0.78 38.30 -45.30
C GLY A 308 -0.93 39.69 -44.63
N LEU A 309 -1.11 40.75 -45.40
CA LEU A 309 -1.37 42.09 -44.87
C LEU A 309 -2.79 42.14 -44.32
N GLN A 310 -2.98 42.61 -43.10
CA GLN A 310 -4.29 42.68 -42.47
C GLN A 310 -5.10 43.84 -43.02
N VAL A 311 -6.14 43.50 -43.73
CA VAL A 311 -7.04 44.42 -44.44
C VAL A 311 -8.09 45.04 -43.54
N ALA A 312 -8.77 44.21 -42.79
CA ALA A 312 -9.86 44.58 -41.91
C ALA A 312 -9.85 43.77 -40.64
N SER A 313 -10.34 44.34 -39.54
CA SER A 313 -10.50 43.63 -38.28
C SER A 313 -11.62 44.23 -37.42
N ALA A 314 -12.39 43.36 -36.77
CA ALA A 314 -13.45 43.74 -35.83
C ALA A 314 -13.30 42.94 -34.53
N PHE A 315 -13.43 43.63 -33.41
CA PHE A 315 -13.22 43.05 -32.08
C PHE A 315 -14.47 43.16 -31.22
N SER A 316 -14.80 42.13 -30.46
CA SER A 316 -15.93 42.13 -29.53
C SER A 316 -15.73 43.06 -28.32
N ARG A 317 -14.52 43.52 -28.08
CA ARG A 317 -14.16 44.45 -26.99
C ARG A 317 -13.76 45.80 -27.55
N SER A 318 -14.01 46.90 -26.81
CA SER A 318 -13.59 48.24 -27.13
C SER A 318 -12.19 48.58 -26.58
N GLY A 319 -11.60 49.67 -27.12
CA GLY A 319 -10.30 50.18 -26.62
C GLY A 319 -9.07 49.37 -27.06
N ILE A 320 -9.14 48.69 -28.19
CA ILE A 320 -8.12 47.78 -28.71
C ILE A 320 -7.18 48.49 -29.66
N GLN A 321 -5.89 48.12 -29.60
CA GLN A 321 -4.87 48.64 -30.50
C GLN A 321 -5.11 48.15 -31.94
N SER A 322 -5.12 49.07 -32.92
CA SER A 322 -5.31 48.72 -34.33
C SER A 322 -4.18 47.80 -34.83
N THR A 323 -4.57 46.76 -35.55
CA THR A 323 -3.68 45.81 -36.22
C THR A 323 -3.70 45.97 -37.75
N LEU A 324 -4.47 46.93 -38.25
CA LEU A 324 -4.63 47.20 -39.68
C LEU A 324 -3.30 47.59 -40.31
N GLY A 325 -3.06 47.14 -41.51
CA GLY A 325 -1.82 47.40 -42.24
C GLY A 325 -0.58 46.72 -41.67
N LYS A 326 -0.76 45.74 -40.76
CA LYS A 326 0.31 44.86 -40.28
C LYS A 326 0.32 43.56 -41.07
N ASN A 327 1.49 43.02 -41.33
CA ASN A 327 1.66 41.75 -42.04
C ASN A 327 1.76 40.57 -41.08
N TYR A 328 0.91 39.56 -41.27
CA TYR A 328 0.81 38.34 -40.46
C TYR A 328 1.02 37.07 -41.28
N SER A 329 1.70 37.16 -42.45
CA SER A 329 1.98 36.01 -43.31
C SER A 329 2.77 34.91 -42.62
N TYR A 330 3.43 35.19 -41.49
CA TYR A 330 4.20 34.25 -40.70
C TYR A 330 3.37 33.42 -39.71
N ARG A 331 2.12 33.78 -39.48
CA ARG A 331 1.25 33.13 -38.53
C ARG A 331 0.68 31.82 -39.06
N THR A 332 0.47 30.85 -38.14
CA THR A 332 -0.07 29.51 -38.46
C THR A 332 -1.43 29.60 -39.14
N TYR A 333 -2.27 30.57 -38.80
CA TYR A 333 -3.59 30.75 -39.43
C TYR A 333 -3.50 31.20 -40.89
N PHE A 334 -2.34 31.70 -41.34
CA PHE A 334 -2.09 32.07 -42.73
C PHE A 334 -1.31 30.95 -43.45
N THR A 335 -0.26 30.43 -42.84
CA THR A 335 0.64 29.43 -43.46
C THR A 335 0.09 28.03 -43.47
N GLY A 336 -0.72 27.65 -42.47
CA GLY A 336 -1.13 26.28 -42.24
C GLY A 336 -0.06 25.39 -41.57
N LEU A 337 1.08 25.97 -41.19
CA LEU A 337 2.15 25.28 -40.50
C LEU A 337 1.81 25.01 -39.02
N PRO A 338 2.48 24.04 -38.36
CA PRO A 338 2.20 23.76 -36.96
C PRO A 338 2.66 24.86 -36.01
N ASP A 339 3.65 25.68 -36.41
CA ASP A 339 4.22 26.78 -35.60
C ASP A 339 4.32 28.06 -36.43
N ASP A 340 4.32 29.22 -35.77
CA ASP A 340 4.60 30.51 -36.41
C ASP A 340 6.05 30.54 -36.92
N LEU A 341 6.27 31.06 -38.12
CA LEU A 341 7.60 31.14 -38.74
C LEU A 341 8.52 32.14 -38.04
N VAL A 342 7.98 33.14 -37.36
CA VAL A 342 8.75 34.17 -36.63
C VAL A 342 8.44 34.12 -35.16
N THR A 343 9.48 33.85 -34.32
CA THR A 343 9.46 34.18 -32.91
C THR A 343 9.84 35.63 -32.72
N GLN A 344 9.11 36.35 -31.90
CA GLN A 344 9.09 37.83 -31.80
C GLN A 344 10.42 38.54 -31.45
N THR A 345 11.58 37.91 -31.40
CA THR A 345 12.78 38.45 -30.73
C THR A 345 14.03 38.59 -31.55
N ASP A 346 14.23 37.96 -32.72
CA ASP A 346 15.54 37.94 -33.35
C ASP A 346 15.63 38.43 -34.80
N GLU A 347 16.67 39.27 -35.09
CA GLU A 347 17.06 39.69 -36.44
C GLU A 347 17.44 38.49 -37.33
N GLU A 348 18.00 37.44 -36.77
CA GLU A 348 18.40 36.20 -37.45
C GLU A 348 17.20 35.45 -38.03
N THR A 349 16.06 35.50 -37.34
CA THR A 349 14.78 34.92 -37.78
C THR A 349 14.17 35.72 -38.95
N ARG A 350 14.46 37.00 -39.02
CA ARG A 350 14.04 37.88 -40.14
C ARG A 350 14.65 37.42 -41.47
N TYR A 351 15.92 37.12 -41.50
CA TYR A 351 16.65 36.63 -42.68
C TYR A 351 16.12 35.25 -43.15
N GLN A 352 15.78 34.37 -42.22
CA GLN A 352 15.22 33.06 -42.54
C GLN A 352 13.84 33.15 -43.19
N VAL A 353 12.97 34.04 -42.71
CA VAL A 353 11.60 34.21 -43.28
C VAL A 353 11.63 34.80 -44.68
N GLU A 354 12.50 35.74 -44.94
CA GLU A 354 12.62 36.36 -46.27
C GLU A 354 13.18 35.38 -47.32
N ASN A 355 14.01 34.41 -46.92
CA ASN A 355 14.64 33.47 -47.82
C ASN A 355 14.04 32.04 -47.77
N ASP A 356 13.05 31.77 -46.88
CA ASP A 356 12.41 30.48 -46.80
C ASP A 356 11.29 30.35 -47.84
N PRO A 357 11.36 29.39 -48.76
CA PRO A 357 10.29 29.15 -49.74
C PRO A 357 8.95 28.79 -49.06
N THR A 358 8.98 28.29 -47.82
CA THR A 358 7.77 27.99 -47.04
C THR A 358 7.09 29.24 -46.50
N ALA A 359 7.79 30.37 -46.39
CA ALA A 359 7.22 31.66 -45.98
C ALA A 359 6.20 32.24 -46.98
N ARG A 360 6.17 31.74 -48.21
CA ARG A 360 5.16 32.07 -49.23
C ARG A 360 3.98 31.09 -49.24
N GLN A 361 3.96 30.12 -48.33
CA GLN A 361 2.92 29.13 -48.26
C GLN A 361 1.69 29.73 -47.56
N HIS A 362 0.53 29.47 -48.14
CA HIS A 362 -0.77 29.83 -47.57
C HIS A 362 -1.62 28.57 -47.36
N ILE A 363 -2.64 28.66 -46.50
CA ILE A 363 -3.64 27.61 -46.31
C ILE A 363 -4.38 27.31 -47.62
N LYS A 364 -4.62 26.05 -47.91
CA LYS A 364 -5.39 25.60 -49.10
C LYS A 364 -6.78 25.09 -48.74
N ALA A 365 -7.09 24.96 -47.46
CA ALA A 365 -8.35 24.48 -46.91
C ALA A 365 -8.59 25.14 -45.54
N PRO A 366 -9.79 25.07 -44.98
CA PRO A 366 -10.09 25.56 -43.64
C PRO A 366 -9.10 25.02 -42.61
N HIS A 367 -8.46 25.93 -41.86
CA HIS A 367 -7.36 25.63 -40.93
C HIS A 367 -7.60 26.20 -39.54
N LEU A 368 -7.36 25.36 -38.51
CA LEU A 368 -7.37 25.76 -37.11
C LEU A 368 -5.93 26.11 -36.70
N SER A 369 -5.70 27.38 -36.33
CA SER A 369 -4.36 27.84 -35.97
C SER A 369 -3.81 27.18 -34.71
N ALA A 370 -2.48 27.22 -34.49
CA ALA A 370 -1.92 27.10 -33.16
C ALA A 370 -2.42 28.26 -32.27
N ALA A 371 -2.39 28.06 -30.96
CA ALA A 371 -2.70 29.15 -30.04
C ALA A 371 -1.62 30.24 -30.13
N PHE A 372 -2.04 31.51 -30.19
CA PHE A 372 -1.14 32.64 -30.31
C PHE A 372 -1.56 33.83 -29.45
N ALA A 373 -0.58 34.62 -29.02
CA ALA A 373 -0.87 35.89 -28.34
C ALA A 373 -1.29 36.94 -29.36
N SER A 374 -2.47 37.53 -29.14
CA SER A 374 -2.99 38.62 -29.99
C SER A 374 -2.19 39.89 -29.73
N GLN A 375 -1.66 40.50 -30.79
CA GLN A 375 -0.98 41.80 -30.68
C GLN A 375 -1.94 42.94 -30.37
N ALA A 376 -3.25 42.77 -30.64
CA ALA A 376 -4.29 43.76 -30.39
C ALA A 376 -4.75 43.78 -28.93
N THR A 377 -4.98 42.60 -28.36
CA THR A 377 -5.64 42.44 -27.06
C THR A 377 -4.73 41.92 -25.96
N GLY A 378 -3.55 41.41 -26.30
CA GLY A 378 -2.68 40.70 -25.38
C GLY A 378 -3.21 39.31 -24.93
N THR A 379 -4.45 38.98 -25.32
CA THR A 379 -5.06 37.69 -24.96
C THR A 379 -4.59 36.57 -25.88
N TRP A 380 -4.62 35.34 -25.36
CA TRP A 380 -4.34 34.13 -26.13
C TRP A 380 -5.57 33.71 -26.90
N LYS A 381 -5.39 33.42 -28.19
CA LYS A 381 -6.45 33.12 -29.14
C LYS A 381 -6.12 31.95 -30.03
N ILE A 382 -7.16 31.33 -30.57
CA ILE A 382 -7.11 30.38 -31.67
C ILE A 382 -7.90 30.96 -32.80
N ALA A 383 -7.40 30.83 -34.02
CA ALA A 383 -8.09 31.32 -35.23
C ALA A 383 -8.64 30.17 -36.06
N PHE A 384 -9.85 30.38 -36.55
CA PHE A 384 -10.51 29.58 -37.58
C PHE A 384 -10.35 30.35 -38.88
N SER A 385 -9.42 29.92 -39.73
CA SER A 385 -9.11 30.60 -40.97
C SER A 385 -9.58 29.80 -42.20
N VAL A 386 -10.12 30.49 -43.17
CA VAL A 386 -10.58 29.90 -44.42
C VAL A 386 -9.96 30.69 -45.57
N PRO A 387 -9.35 30.02 -46.57
CA PRO A 387 -8.78 30.67 -47.72
C PRO A 387 -9.89 31.17 -48.65
N VAL A 388 -9.70 32.35 -49.23
CA VAL A 388 -10.60 32.96 -50.19
C VAL A 388 -10.00 32.85 -51.59
N PHE A 389 -10.74 32.25 -52.49
CA PHE A 389 -10.32 32.03 -53.88
C PHE A 389 -11.32 32.66 -54.85
N ARG A 390 -10.81 33.15 -55.98
CA ARG A 390 -11.58 33.51 -57.15
C ARG A 390 -10.94 32.91 -58.40
N GLU A 391 -11.69 32.12 -59.16
CA GLU A 391 -11.22 31.47 -60.38
C GLU A 391 -9.89 30.68 -60.21
N GLY A 392 -9.63 30.17 -58.98
CA GLY A 392 -8.41 29.45 -58.65
C GLY A 392 -7.25 30.34 -58.14
N GLU A 393 -7.36 31.66 -58.21
CA GLU A 393 -6.40 32.59 -57.62
C GLU A 393 -6.69 32.79 -56.13
N PHE A 394 -5.64 32.74 -55.29
CA PHE A 394 -5.73 32.99 -53.86
C PHE A 394 -5.76 34.49 -53.56
N LEU A 395 -6.86 34.95 -53.02
CA LEU A 395 -7.08 36.37 -52.68
C LEU A 395 -6.66 36.72 -51.25
N GLY A 396 -6.70 35.75 -50.35
CA GLY A 396 -6.41 35.99 -48.95
C GLY A 396 -7.15 35.02 -48.03
N ILE A 397 -7.29 35.40 -46.77
CA ILE A 397 -8.00 34.62 -45.76
C ILE A 397 -9.05 35.46 -45.04
N LEU A 398 -10.18 34.82 -44.72
CA LEU A 398 -11.11 35.28 -43.67
C LEU A 398 -10.91 34.42 -42.42
N ALA A 399 -10.83 35.04 -41.27
CA ALA A 399 -10.66 34.34 -40.03
C ALA A 399 -11.51 34.90 -38.89
N ALA A 400 -11.97 33.99 -38.04
CA ALA A 400 -12.58 34.29 -36.74
C ALA A 400 -11.67 33.80 -35.62
N THR A 401 -11.61 34.54 -34.51
CA THR A 401 -10.82 34.11 -33.34
C THR A 401 -11.67 33.90 -32.11
N VAL A 402 -11.25 32.95 -31.28
CA VAL A 402 -11.81 32.68 -29.96
C VAL A 402 -10.70 32.79 -28.94
N ASP A 403 -10.97 33.44 -27.81
CA ASP A 403 -10.01 33.48 -26.68
C ASP A 403 -9.86 32.09 -26.06
N MET A 404 -8.67 31.74 -25.61
CA MET A 404 -8.46 30.56 -24.78
C MET A 404 -9.31 30.66 -23.51
N GLY A 405 -9.90 29.55 -23.08
CA GLY A 405 -10.88 29.53 -22.00
C GLY A 405 -12.29 29.94 -22.43
N ASN A 406 -12.56 30.13 -23.76
CA ASN A 406 -13.88 30.41 -24.29
C ASN A 406 -14.18 29.60 -25.56
N PHE A 407 -13.45 28.52 -25.73
CA PHE A 407 -13.52 27.69 -26.92
C PHE A 407 -14.73 26.74 -26.88
N VAL A 408 -14.93 26.07 -25.76
CA VAL A 408 -16.05 25.16 -25.48
C VAL A 408 -16.43 25.29 -24.02
N GLU A 409 -17.71 25.48 -23.74
CA GLU A 409 -18.21 25.44 -22.37
C GLU A 409 -18.38 23.96 -21.96
N PHE A 410 -17.63 23.54 -20.96
CA PHE A 410 -17.79 22.26 -20.33
C PHE A 410 -18.48 22.41 -18.97
N SER A 411 -19.34 21.46 -18.63
CA SER A 411 -19.88 21.38 -17.27
C SER A 411 -18.75 20.84 -16.35
N ASN A 412 -18.25 21.71 -15.49
CA ASN A 412 -17.15 21.39 -14.59
C ASN A 412 -17.66 21.35 -13.14
N GLU A 413 -17.31 20.27 -12.43
CA GLU A 413 -17.55 20.09 -11.00
C GLU A 413 -16.20 20.02 -10.27
N PRO A 414 -16.14 20.31 -8.95
CA PRO A 414 -14.87 20.32 -8.21
C PRO A 414 -14.10 18.99 -8.22
N GLU A 415 -14.80 17.88 -8.45
CA GLU A 415 -14.28 16.52 -8.45
C GLU A 415 -14.19 15.91 -9.85
N HIS A 416 -14.86 16.56 -10.85
CA HIS A 416 -14.87 16.14 -12.24
C HIS A 416 -14.72 17.35 -13.14
N PHE A 417 -13.75 17.35 -14.00
CA PHE A 417 -13.64 18.40 -14.99
C PHE A 417 -13.10 17.89 -16.33
N VAL A 418 -13.27 18.72 -17.33
CA VAL A 418 -12.82 18.46 -18.69
C VAL A 418 -11.83 19.53 -19.10
N MET A 419 -10.74 19.14 -19.75
CA MET A 419 -9.80 20.06 -20.36
C MET A 419 -9.60 19.76 -21.84
N LEU A 420 -9.37 20.80 -22.64
CA LEU A 420 -8.99 20.69 -24.03
C LEU A 420 -7.52 20.96 -24.20
N VAL A 421 -6.82 20.08 -24.91
CA VAL A 421 -5.37 20.11 -25.06
C VAL A 421 -4.98 20.04 -26.52
N ASP A 422 -3.98 20.81 -26.92
CA ASP A 422 -3.38 20.76 -28.25
C ASP A 422 -2.39 19.58 -28.34
N GLY A 423 -2.75 18.54 -29.05
CA GLY A 423 -1.92 17.36 -29.30
C GLY A 423 -1.15 17.39 -30.62
N ARG A 424 -1.28 18.48 -31.40
CA ARG A 424 -0.59 18.62 -32.69
C ARG A 424 0.92 18.69 -32.49
N ARG A 425 1.65 18.26 -33.51
CA ARG A 425 3.11 18.42 -33.51
C ARG A 425 3.47 19.91 -33.58
N GLY A 426 4.50 20.33 -32.87
CA GLY A 426 4.97 21.72 -32.82
C GLY A 426 5.24 22.18 -31.41
N ARG A 427 5.61 23.46 -31.24
CA ARG A 427 5.95 24.07 -29.92
C ARG A 427 4.78 24.09 -28.94
N ASN A 428 3.55 24.03 -29.46
CA ASN A 428 2.34 24.07 -28.66
C ASN A 428 1.81 22.68 -28.25
N ARG A 429 2.51 21.59 -28.59
CA ARG A 429 2.10 20.25 -28.16
C ARG A 429 1.97 20.17 -26.65
N GLY A 430 0.82 19.73 -26.18
CA GLY A 430 0.46 19.67 -24.76
C GLY A 430 -0.09 20.97 -24.19
N ALA A 431 -0.21 22.04 -24.97
CA ALA A 431 -0.81 23.29 -24.50
C ALA A 431 -2.26 23.09 -24.10
N ILE A 432 -2.61 23.58 -22.90
CA ILE A 432 -3.99 23.54 -22.40
C ILE A 432 -4.75 24.70 -23.00
N LEU A 433 -5.80 24.40 -23.76
CA LEU A 433 -6.63 25.40 -24.48
C LEU A 433 -7.88 25.76 -23.68
N GLU A 434 -8.39 24.84 -22.87
CA GLU A 434 -9.57 25.01 -22.02
C GLU A 434 -9.33 24.29 -20.69
N HIS A 435 -9.66 24.97 -19.59
CA HIS A 435 -9.53 24.44 -18.24
C HIS A 435 -10.43 25.23 -17.28
N PRO A 436 -11.00 24.63 -16.23
CA PRO A 436 -11.88 25.32 -15.27
C PRO A 436 -11.26 26.57 -14.63
N LEU A 437 -9.94 26.56 -14.40
CA LEU A 437 -9.22 27.73 -13.90
C LEU A 437 -9.32 28.92 -14.85
N PHE A 438 -9.37 28.68 -16.18
CA PHE A 438 -9.53 29.75 -17.17
C PHE A 438 -10.92 30.39 -17.09
N ASP A 439 -11.95 29.55 -16.87
CA ASP A 439 -13.32 30.01 -16.64
C ASP A 439 -13.42 30.84 -15.37
N GLN A 440 -12.78 30.41 -14.30
CA GLN A 440 -12.72 31.14 -13.04
C GLN A 440 -12.04 32.51 -13.21
N LEU A 441 -10.85 32.57 -13.83
CA LEU A 441 -10.12 33.81 -14.07
C LEU A 441 -10.93 34.76 -14.91
N ARG A 442 -11.64 34.26 -15.95
CA ARG A 442 -12.51 35.04 -16.78
C ARG A 442 -13.70 35.63 -16.03
N SER A 443 -14.36 34.82 -15.19
CA SER A 443 -15.49 35.29 -14.37
C SER A 443 -15.05 36.37 -13.36
N GLU A 444 -13.80 36.33 -12.92
CA GLU A 444 -13.19 37.38 -12.11
C GLU A 444 -12.68 38.59 -12.90
N GLY A 445 -12.84 38.60 -14.23
CA GLY A 445 -12.36 39.67 -15.12
C GLY A 445 -10.84 39.74 -15.26
N LYS A 446 -10.12 38.67 -14.86
CA LYS A 446 -8.66 38.59 -14.93
C LYS A 446 -8.19 38.01 -16.27
N LEU A 447 -7.06 38.52 -16.76
CA LEU A 447 -6.38 37.94 -17.91
C LEU A 447 -5.63 36.65 -17.49
N LEU A 448 -5.52 35.72 -18.42
CA LEU A 448 -4.72 34.51 -18.21
C LEU A 448 -3.26 34.89 -18.04
N PRO A 449 -2.64 34.59 -16.89
CA PRO A 449 -1.23 34.87 -16.63
C PRO A 449 -0.29 34.11 -17.59
N ASP A 450 0.84 34.73 -17.90
CA ASP A 450 1.79 34.20 -18.87
C ASP A 450 2.44 32.87 -18.43
N ASP A 451 2.61 32.69 -17.14
CA ASP A 451 3.16 31.46 -16.54
C ASP A 451 2.21 30.27 -16.70
N LEU A 452 0.90 30.47 -16.54
CA LEU A 452 -0.10 29.39 -16.69
C LEU A 452 -0.20 28.89 -18.14
N ARG A 453 0.00 29.76 -19.12
CA ARG A 453 -0.03 29.36 -20.54
C ARG A 453 1.17 28.54 -21.00
N LEU A 454 2.30 28.61 -20.26
CA LEU A 454 3.48 27.82 -20.54
C LEU A 454 3.35 26.38 -20.04
N VAL A 455 2.36 26.13 -19.20
CA VAL A 455 2.07 24.80 -18.68
C VAL A 455 1.66 23.87 -19.82
N ARG A 456 2.23 22.68 -19.82
CA ARG A 456 1.99 21.65 -20.84
C ARG A 456 1.64 20.33 -20.16
N VAL A 457 0.72 19.60 -20.76
CA VAL A 457 0.47 18.20 -20.42
C VAL A 457 1.68 17.38 -20.88
N PRO A 458 2.29 16.55 -20.01
CA PRO A 458 3.45 15.73 -20.37
C PRO A 458 3.17 14.83 -21.57
N GLY A 459 4.19 14.57 -22.39
CA GLY A 459 4.06 13.76 -23.61
C GLY A 459 3.58 12.33 -23.33
N GLU A 460 4.04 11.74 -22.21
CA GLU A 460 3.63 10.39 -21.79
C GLU A 460 2.12 10.31 -21.53
N VAL A 461 1.56 11.35 -20.93
CA VAL A 461 0.12 11.47 -20.67
C VAL A 461 -0.65 11.70 -21.96
N LEU A 462 -0.08 12.52 -22.88
CA LEU A 462 -0.70 12.77 -24.18
C LEU A 462 -0.78 11.52 -25.05
N ASP A 463 0.15 10.58 -24.90
CA ASP A 463 0.19 9.37 -25.71
C ASP A 463 -0.58 8.20 -25.06
N ALA A 464 -0.91 8.29 -23.79
CA ALA A 464 -1.71 7.29 -23.08
C ALA A 464 -3.22 7.55 -23.25
N GLU A 465 -3.99 6.51 -23.52
CA GLU A 465 -5.46 6.58 -23.59
C GLU A 465 -6.07 6.84 -22.21
N ARG A 466 -5.49 6.26 -21.18
CA ARG A 466 -5.86 6.39 -19.77
C ARG A 466 -4.59 6.62 -18.96
N SER A 467 -4.65 7.48 -17.98
CA SER A 467 -3.50 7.83 -17.15
C SER A 467 -3.92 8.31 -15.76
N GLU A 468 -2.97 8.30 -14.85
CA GLU A 468 -3.05 9.03 -13.59
C GLU A 468 -2.18 10.28 -13.75
N ILE A 469 -2.74 11.45 -13.51
CA ILE A 469 -2.03 12.73 -13.69
C ILE A 469 -2.23 13.63 -12.48
N GLU A 470 -1.25 14.49 -12.24
CA GLU A 470 -1.45 15.66 -11.39
C GLU A 470 -2.07 16.77 -12.25
N ASP A 471 -2.99 17.55 -11.70
CA ASP A 471 -3.51 18.71 -12.42
C ASP A 471 -2.35 19.67 -12.74
N PRO A 472 -2.05 19.89 -14.03
CA PRO A 472 -0.92 20.73 -14.42
C PRO A 472 -1.07 22.20 -13.98
N LEU A 473 -2.31 22.64 -13.72
CA LEU A 473 -2.65 24.02 -13.34
C LEU A 473 -3.04 24.15 -11.86
N ALA A 474 -2.85 23.10 -11.05
CA ALA A 474 -3.14 23.15 -9.62
C ALA A 474 -2.32 24.23 -8.92
N THR A 475 -3.01 25.17 -8.29
CA THR A 475 -2.34 26.18 -7.45
C THR A 475 -2.15 25.62 -6.02
N PRO A 476 -1.05 25.97 -5.32
CA PRO A 476 -0.80 25.48 -3.96
C PRO A 476 -1.88 25.80 -2.94
N SER A 477 -2.76 26.76 -3.23
CA SER A 477 -3.85 27.19 -2.35
C SER A 477 -5.09 26.28 -2.38
N THR A 478 -5.18 25.35 -3.30
CA THR A 478 -6.34 24.44 -3.44
C THR A 478 -6.24 23.17 -2.62
N THR A 479 -5.13 22.96 -1.88
CA THR A 479 -4.93 21.76 -1.08
C THR A 479 -5.51 21.90 0.33
N LYS A 480 -6.66 21.26 0.58
CA LYS A 480 -7.39 21.31 1.86
C LYS A 480 -6.68 20.69 3.06
N ASN A 481 -5.58 19.93 2.91
CA ASN A 481 -4.96 19.16 4.00
C ASN A 481 -3.42 19.07 3.96
N GLY A 482 -2.70 20.03 3.39
CA GLY A 482 -1.22 19.99 3.44
C GLY A 482 -0.58 18.84 2.65
N SER A 483 -1.35 18.01 1.98
CA SER A 483 -0.88 16.98 1.05
C SER A 483 -0.76 17.61 -0.33
N THR A 484 0.43 17.64 -0.84
CA THR A 484 0.87 18.54 -1.91
C THR A 484 0.50 18.09 -3.32
N LYS A 485 -0.27 16.99 -3.51
CA LYS A 485 -0.52 16.49 -4.87
C LYS A 485 -1.86 15.76 -4.95
N ARG A 486 -2.82 16.35 -5.66
CA ARG A 486 -4.04 15.64 -6.08
C ARG A 486 -3.73 14.80 -7.32
N ILE A 487 -4.10 13.54 -7.26
CA ILE A 487 -4.00 12.61 -8.39
C ILE A 487 -5.38 12.53 -9.06
N TRP A 488 -5.39 12.73 -10.36
CA TRP A 488 -6.59 12.67 -11.19
C TRP A 488 -6.56 11.43 -12.08
N LEU A 489 -7.68 10.73 -12.13
CA LEU A 489 -7.91 9.63 -13.06
C LEU A 489 -8.36 10.23 -14.39
N ALA A 490 -7.51 10.17 -15.39
CA ALA A 490 -7.73 10.80 -16.67
C ALA A 490 -8.01 9.77 -17.77
N ALA A 491 -8.93 10.12 -18.66
CA ALA A 491 -9.10 9.46 -19.94
C ALA A 491 -9.22 10.51 -21.04
N ARG A 492 -8.72 10.19 -22.23
CA ARG A 492 -8.72 11.13 -23.36
C ARG A 492 -9.53 10.63 -24.54
N SER A 493 -10.00 11.58 -25.36
CA SER A 493 -10.64 11.33 -26.64
C SER A 493 -10.21 12.34 -27.69
N PRO A 494 -9.96 11.92 -28.94
CA PRO A 494 -9.60 12.85 -30.03
C PRO A 494 -10.82 13.66 -30.49
N VAL A 495 -10.59 14.94 -30.75
CA VAL A 495 -11.59 15.80 -31.39
C VAL A 495 -11.52 15.58 -32.90
N GLN A 496 -12.60 15.06 -33.47
CA GLN A 496 -12.69 14.72 -34.88
C GLN A 496 -13.74 15.59 -35.58
N ARG A 497 -13.32 16.42 -36.54
CA ARG A 497 -14.21 17.25 -37.35
C ARG A 497 -14.67 16.55 -38.63
N ARG A 498 -15.74 17.06 -39.27
CA ARG A 498 -16.17 16.62 -40.59
C ARG A 498 -15.15 17.04 -41.65
N LEU A 499 -14.87 16.16 -42.59
CA LEU A 499 -13.97 16.45 -43.70
C LEU A 499 -14.63 17.34 -44.73
N ASP A 500 -15.94 17.18 -44.93
CA ASP A 500 -16.76 17.93 -45.89
C ASP A 500 -17.88 18.67 -45.13
N LEU A 501 -17.73 19.98 -45.02
CA LEU A 501 -18.67 20.85 -44.35
C LEU A 501 -19.99 21.02 -45.12
N SER A 502 -19.99 20.73 -46.43
CA SER A 502 -21.17 20.87 -47.30
C SER A 502 -22.18 19.73 -47.19
N ARG A 503 -21.77 18.56 -46.66
CA ARG A 503 -22.59 17.34 -46.52
C ARG A 503 -22.99 17.07 -45.09
N LYS A 504 -24.24 17.35 -44.73
CA LYS A 504 -24.83 17.01 -43.42
C LYS A 504 -25.27 15.53 -43.29
N SER A 505 -24.77 14.60 -44.12
CA SER A 505 -25.18 13.20 -44.02
C SER A 505 -24.48 12.46 -42.92
N GLU A 506 -25.21 11.61 -42.19
CA GLU A 506 -24.66 10.58 -41.28
C GLU A 506 -23.76 9.64 -42.11
N GLY A 507 -22.44 9.71 -41.90
CA GLY A 507 -21.45 8.92 -42.63
C GLY A 507 -20.34 9.74 -43.32
N SER A 508 -20.34 11.11 -43.19
CA SER A 508 -19.22 11.91 -43.71
C SER A 508 -17.92 11.50 -42.98
N LYS A 509 -16.85 11.27 -43.76
CA LYS A 509 -15.52 10.99 -43.24
C LYS A 509 -15.10 12.09 -42.27
N ARG A 510 -14.66 11.67 -41.07
CA ARG A 510 -14.11 12.56 -40.06
C ARG A 510 -12.59 12.57 -40.12
N THR A 511 -11.99 13.69 -39.83
CA THR A 511 -10.54 13.86 -39.72
C THR A 511 -10.18 14.37 -38.33
N SER A 512 -9.03 13.96 -37.80
CA SER A 512 -8.54 14.45 -36.51
C SER A 512 -8.18 15.93 -36.64
N THR A 513 -8.61 16.74 -35.68
CA THR A 513 -8.15 18.11 -35.52
C THR A 513 -6.77 18.20 -34.89
N GLY A 514 -6.27 17.08 -34.31
CA GLY A 514 -5.09 17.06 -33.47
C GLY A 514 -5.31 17.58 -32.05
N LEU A 515 -6.56 17.98 -31.74
CA LEU A 515 -6.93 18.35 -30.36
C LEU A 515 -7.41 17.12 -29.61
N TRP A 516 -7.17 17.11 -28.29
CA TRP A 516 -7.58 16.06 -27.37
C TRP A 516 -8.41 16.65 -26.24
N VAL A 517 -9.47 15.96 -25.91
CA VAL A 517 -10.25 16.23 -24.70
C VAL A 517 -9.84 15.22 -23.66
N PHE A 518 -9.50 15.69 -22.48
CA PHE A 518 -9.28 14.90 -21.28
C PHE A 518 -10.45 15.11 -20.33
N ALA A 519 -11.03 14.01 -19.83
CA ALA A 519 -11.94 14.04 -18.70
C ALA A 519 -11.18 13.51 -17.48
N LEU A 520 -11.26 14.24 -16.38
CA LEU A 520 -10.50 14.01 -15.15
C LEU A 520 -11.46 13.89 -13.97
N GLU A 521 -11.21 12.89 -13.13
CA GLU A 521 -11.94 12.65 -11.89
C GLU A 521 -10.95 12.52 -10.73
N ASP A 522 -11.22 13.18 -9.61
CA ASP A 522 -10.35 13.13 -8.42
C ASP A 522 -10.30 11.70 -7.89
N ALA A 523 -9.09 11.13 -7.80
CA ALA A 523 -8.90 9.76 -7.32
C ALA A 523 -9.26 9.59 -5.84
N GLU A 524 -9.20 10.63 -5.02
CA GLU A 524 -9.42 10.53 -3.59
C GLU A 524 -10.88 10.22 -3.22
N PRO A 525 -11.90 10.97 -3.70
CA PRO A 525 -13.30 10.64 -3.48
C PRO A 525 -13.69 9.26 -4.04
N VAL A 526 -13.14 8.90 -5.19
CA VAL A 526 -13.40 7.60 -5.85
C VAL A 526 -12.91 6.43 -5.01
N LEU A 527 -11.74 6.55 -4.36
CA LEU A 527 -11.12 5.49 -3.57
C LEU A 527 -11.51 5.54 -2.09
N GLN A 528 -12.08 6.64 -1.60
CA GLN A 528 -12.41 6.81 -0.18
C GLN A 528 -13.37 5.74 0.35
N PRO A 529 -14.47 5.35 -0.34
CA PRO A 529 -15.36 4.30 0.15
C PRO A 529 -14.66 2.95 0.36
N VAL A 530 -13.68 2.63 -0.51
CA VAL A 530 -12.89 1.39 -0.38
C VAL A 530 -11.94 1.47 0.81
N ARG A 531 -11.31 2.62 1.01
CA ARG A 531 -10.41 2.86 2.16
C ARG A 531 -11.18 2.77 3.48
N ASP A 532 -12.38 3.33 3.53
CA ASP A 532 -13.24 3.29 4.71
C ASP A 532 -13.69 1.86 5.01
N LEU A 533 -14.20 1.14 4.02
CA LEU A 533 -14.57 -0.27 4.16
C LEU A 533 -13.37 -1.14 4.56
N SER A 534 -12.20 -0.91 3.94
CA SER A 534 -10.98 -1.63 4.27
C SER A 534 -10.53 -1.37 5.72
N SER A 535 -10.68 -0.14 6.21
CA SER A 535 -10.37 0.22 7.59
C SER A 535 -11.33 -0.44 8.59
N GLU A 536 -12.61 -0.53 8.27
CA GLU A 536 -13.60 -1.25 9.08
C GLU A 536 -13.32 -2.75 9.14
N ILE A 537 -13.04 -3.38 8.00
CA ILE A 537 -12.66 -4.81 7.96
C ILE A 537 -11.39 -5.05 8.79
N ALA A 538 -10.41 -4.17 8.69
CA ALA A 538 -9.18 -4.28 9.48
C ALA A 538 -9.47 -4.17 11.01
N ARG A 539 -10.34 -3.24 11.43
CA ARG A 539 -10.75 -3.10 12.84
C ARG A 539 -11.49 -4.35 13.34
N LEU A 540 -12.46 -4.85 12.57
CA LEU A 540 -13.19 -6.08 12.91
C LEU A 540 -12.26 -7.29 12.97
N GLY A 541 -11.30 -7.40 12.05
CA GLY A 541 -10.26 -8.43 12.05
C GLY A 541 -9.40 -8.37 13.31
N MET A 542 -8.94 -7.19 13.73
CA MET A 542 -8.17 -7.03 14.96
C MET A 542 -8.99 -7.43 16.20
N LEU A 543 -10.27 -7.07 16.28
CA LEU A 543 -11.15 -7.47 17.37
C LEU A 543 -11.35 -8.99 17.41
N ALA A 544 -11.53 -9.64 16.25
CA ALA A 544 -11.66 -11.09 16.15
C ALA A 544 -10.40 -11.82 16.62
N VAL A 545 -9.22 -11.32 16.23
CA VAL A 545 -7.92 -11.85 16.69
C VAL A 545 -7.77 -11.66 18.20
N GLY A 546 -8.10 -10.49 18.74
CA GLY A 546 -8.07 -10.21 20.18
C GLY A 546 -8.98 -11.15 20.97
N PHE A 547 -10.19 -11.41 20.46
CA PHE A 547 -11.13 -12.36 21.06
C PHE A 547 -10.61 -13.80 21.03
N ALA A 548 -10.06 -14.24 19.89
CA ALA A 548 -9.45 -15.57 19.77
C ALA A 548 -8.25 -15.75 20.72
N LEU A 549 -7.39 -14.74 20.84
CA LEU A 549 -6.28 -14.74 21.80
C LEU A 549 -6.79 -14.83 23.24
N SER A 550 -7.87 -14.14 23.59
CA SER A 550 -8.48 -14.19 24.93
C SER A 550 -9.00 -15.58 25.26
N ILE A 551 -9.60 -16.27 24.29
CA ILE A 551 -10.03 -17.67 24.45
C ILE A 551 -8.84 -18.59 24.66
N ILE A 552 -7.79 -18.45 23.86
CA ILE A 552 -6.57 -19.26 23.98
C ILE A 552 -5.90 -19.04 25.34
N LEU A 553 -5.79 -17.80 25.80
CA LEU A 553 -5.25 -17.47 27.12
C LEU A 553 -6.11 -18.06 28.26
N GLY A 554 -7.44 -18.00 28.12
CA GLY A 554 -8.36 -18.64 29.05
C GLY A 554 -8.17 -20.17 29.13
N MET A 555 -8.06 -20.84 27.99
CA MET A 555 -7.75 -22.27 27.93
C MET A 555 -6.37 -22.58 28.54
N TRP A 556 -5.36 -21.75 28.27
CA TRP A 556 -4.04 -21.88 28.87
C TRP A 556 -4.08 -21.75 30.39
N TRP A 557 -4.78 -20.73 30.89
CA TRP A 557 -4.95 -20.56 32.33
C TRP A 557 -5.61 -21.77 32.98
N MET A 558 -6.68 -22.33 32.36
CA MET A 558 -7.34 -23.53 32.85
C MET A 558 -6.40 -24.75 32.84
N THR A 559 -5.61 -24.94 31.79
CA THR A 559 -4.67 -26.06 31.67
C THR A 559 -3.53 -25.94 32.69
N ILE A 560 -2.98 -24.75 32.88
CA ILE A 560 -1.94 -24.48 33.89
C ILE A 560 -2.50 -24.70 35.31
N ARG A 561 -3.72 -24.23 35.57
CA ARG A 561 -4.38 -24.43 36.87
C ARG A 561 -4.64 -25.91 37.15
N SER A 562 -5.09 -26.67 36.17
CA SER A 562 -5.26 -28.13 36.26
C SER A 562 -3.91 -28.84 36.51
N TRP A 563 -2.84 -28.40 35.85
CA TRP A 563 -1.50 -28.94 36.04
C TRP A 563 -0.97 -28.72 37.45
N ASN A 564 -1.10 -27.50 37.97
CA ASN A 564 -0.66 -27.20 39.34
C ASN A 564 -1.43 -28.03 40.40
N ARG A 565 -2.72 -28.28 40.19
CA ARG A 565 -3.53 -29.17 41.04
C ARG A 565 -3.05 -30.64 40.97
N SER A 566 -2.71 -31.14 39.79
CA SER A 566 -2.20 -32.49 39.62
C SER A 566 -0.81 -32.66 40.24
N ARG A 567 0.06 -31.64 40.12
CA ARG A 567 1.41 -31.63 40.71
C ARG A 567 1.36 -31.64 42.25
N SER A 568 0.44 -30.86 42.85
CA SER A 568 0.27 -30.85 44.31
C SER A 568 -0.28 -32.18 44.84
N ARG A 569 -1.06 -32.95 44.08
CA ARG A 569 -1.53 -34.29 44.45
C ARG A 569 -0.39 -35.31 44.40
N LEU A 570 0.47 -35.27 43.39
CA LEU A 570 1.65 -36.14 43.27
C LEU A 570 2.66 -35.87 44.39
N THR A 571 2.93 -34.58 44.68
CA THR A 571 3.86 -34.21 45.77
C THR A 571 3.30 -34.68 47.13
N LYS A 572 1.98 -34.56 47.35
CA LYS A 572 1.34 -35.06 48.57
C LYS A 572 1.31 -36.58 48.66
N ALA A 573 1.28 -37.31 47.55
CA ALA A 573 1.39 -38.79 47.55
C ALA A 573 2.81 -39.30 47.81
N LEU A 574 3.83 -38.53 47.45
CA LEU A 574 5.24 -38.87 47.65
C LEU A 574 5.79 -38.44 49.02
N LEU A 575 5.10 -37.55 49.76
CA LEU A 575 5.52 -37.13 51.11
C LEU A 575 5.15 -38.17 52.16
N PRO A 576 6.05 -38.48 53.13
CA PRO A 576 5.75 -39.34 54.27
C PRO A 576 4.61 -38.78 55.11
N ARG A 577 3.80 -39.67 55.71
CA ARG A 577 2.64 -39.29 56.57
C ARG A 577 2.97 -38.30 57.69
N THR A 578 4.23 -38.29 58.18
CA THR A 578 4.70 -37.38 59.23
C THR A 578 4.74 -35.91 58.85
N TYR A 579 4.79 -35.55 57.55
CA TYR A 579 4.70 -34.16 57.08
C TYR A 579 3.26 -33.70 56.80
N ARG A 580 2.26 -34.60 56.91
CA ARG A 580 0.84 -34.23 56.70
C ARG A 580 0.19 -33.50 57.84
N THR A 581 0.69 -33.70 59.08
CA THR A 581 0.13 -33.10 60.28
C THR A 581 0.67 -31.69 60.56
N THR A 582 1.93 -31.42 60.24
CA THR A 582 2.53 -30.07 60.47
C THR A 582 2.08 -28.99 59.51
N SER A 583 1.57 -29.33 58.30
CA SER A 583 1.03 -28.34 57.36
C SER A 583 -0.44 -27.96 57.60
N LEU A 584 -1.16 -28.71 58.45
CA LEU A 584 -2.53 -28.39 58.88
C LEU A 584 -2.53 -27.49 60.11
N GLU A 585 -1.54 -27.57 60.96
CA GLU A 585 -1.41 -26.70 62.14
C GLU A 585 -0.83 -25.30 61.77
N ALA A 586 0.01 -25.19 60.73
CA ALA A 586 0.53 -23.92 60.27
C ALA A 586 -0.54 -23.04 59.53
N ASN A 587 -1.65 -23.64 59.04
CA ASN A 587 -2.69 -22.92 58.33
C ASN A 587 -3.86 -22.50 59.24
N THR A 588 -3.84 -22.91 60.54
CA THR A 588 -4.86 -22.53 61.52
C THR A 588 -4.39 -21.41 62.48
N SER A 589 -3.08 -21.09 62.53
CA SER A 589 -2.52 -20.06 63.40
C SER A 589 -2.47 -18.63 62.75
N ASP A 590 -2.80 -18.51 61.45
CA ASP A 590 -2.70 -17.23 60.72
C ASP A 590 -4.06 -16.51 60.54
N LYS A 591 -5.07 -16.90 61.34
CA LYS A 591 -6.44 -16.28 61.24
C LYS A 591 -6.87 -15.45 62.44
N THR A 592 -5.97 -15.12 63.39
CA THR A 592 -6.32 -14.26 64.52
C THR A 592 -5.25 -13.22 64.79
N LEU A 593 -5.19 -12.20 63.95
CA LEU A 593 -4.68 -10.89 64.30
C LEU A 593 -5.47 -9.83 63.52
N LYS A 594 -6.65 -9.51 64.03
CA LYS A 594 -7.32 -8.24 63.73
C LYS A 594 -6.70 -7.19 64.67
N PHE A 595 -5.97 -6.28 64.10
CA PHE A 595 -5.67 -5.00 64.73
C PHE A 595 -6.91 -4.09 64.72
N ASN A 596 -7.26 -3.61 65.89
CA ASN A 596 -8.23 -2.53 66.09
C ASN A 596 -7.65 -1.20 65.57
N ASP A 597 -8.36 -0.57 64.67
CA ASP A 597 -8.15 0.85 64.38
C ASP A 597 -8.83 1.72 65.43
N PRO A 598 -8.22 2.84 65.87
CA PRO A 598 -8.86 3.84 66.72
C PRO A 598 -9.82 4.71 65.90
N PRO A 599 -10.80 5.37 66.56
CA PRO A 599 -11.81 6.18 65.89
C PRO A 599 -11.25 7.51 65.37
N PRO A 600 -11.86 8.10 64.31
CA PRO A 600 -11.42 9.37 63.81
C PRO A 600 -11.95 10.52 64.67
N ASP A 601 -11.02 11.38 65.13
CA ASP A 601 -11.35 12.67 65.65
C ASP A 601 -11.65 13.65 64.50
N GLY A 602 -12.73 14.40 64.71
CA GLY A 602 -13.25 15.39 63.78
C GLY A 602 -12.50 16.72 63.88
N ASN A 603 -12.85 17.58 62.94
CA ASN A 603 -12.62 19.01 62.81
C ASN A 603 -11.43 19.48 61.95
N GLY A 604 -11.79 20.20 60.93
CA GLY A 604 -10.99 21.13 60.16
C GLY A 604 -11.40 21.17 58.70
#